data_bd97e894164d551ecc89545b018f8bf8
#
_entry.id   bd97e894164d551ecc89545b018f8bf8
#
_cell.length_a   1.000
_cell.length_b   1.000
_cell.length_c   1.000
_cell.angle_alpha   90.00
_cell.angle_beta   90.00
_cell.angle_gamma   90.00
#
_symmetry.space_group_name_H-M   'P 1'
#
loop_
_entity.id
_entity.type
_entity.pdbx_description
1 polymer ?
#
loop_
_entity_poly.entity_id
_entity_poly.type
_entity_poly.pdbx_seq_one_letter_code
_entity_poly.pdbx_strand_id
1 'polypeptide(L)'
;MKMVKELDAGPILFQEKFKIKENYNSEQLGLELFNIAAQNLNQTVKKIADESIKEISQDHSLATYTNMIKKSDGLINWAESGELIIRKLKAYSQWPGLYTYWNDKRIIIKDADFQKEENSEFEKNGQIIELNDKGIAIKTIDGMIHIKSLQLEGSKIMDASSFVHGRPSFISSNLN
;
A
#
# COMPACT_ATOMS: atom_id res chain seq x y z
N MET A 1 17.77 -18.44 -0.27
CA MET A 1 17.43 -19.88 -0.35
C MET A 1 18.14 -20.52 -1.53
N LYS A 2 18.28 -21.85 -1.51
CA LYS A 2 18.81 -22.65 -2.61
C LYS A 2 17.76 -22.81 -3.70
N MET A 3 18.14 -22.70 -4.96
CA MET A 3 17.20 -22.89 -6.06
C MET A 3 16.87 -24.39 -6.25
N VAL A 4 15.59 -24.66 -6.38
CA VAL A 4 15.04 -25.99 -6.73
C VAL A 4 14.05 -25.83 -7.88
N LYS A 5 13.48 -26.93 -8.38
CA LYS A 5 12.55 -26.89 -9.54
C LYS A 5 11.24 -26.15 -9.21
N GLU A 6 10.75 -26.36 -8.00
CA GLU A 6 9.52 -25.74 -7.50
C GLU A 6 9.79 -24.30 -7.07
N LEU A 7 8.87 -23.39 -7.36
CA LEU A 7 8.97 -21.96 -7.02
C LEU A 7 9.00 -21.78 -5.49
N ASP A 8 9.98 -21.03 -5.02
CA ASP A 8 10.16 -20.64 -3.61
C ASP A 8 10.21 -21.78 -2.58
N ALA A 9 10.43 -23.02 -3.02
CA ALA A 9 10.38 -24.23 -2.18
C ALA A 9 11.75 -24.72 -1.66
N GLY A 10 12.85 -24.08 -2.07
CA GLY A 10 14.20 -24.51 -1.70
C GLY A 10 14.55 -24.25 -0.23
N PRO A 11 15.56 -24.97 0.31
CA PRO A 11 16.02 -24.74 1.67
C PRO A 11 16.50 -23.30 1.90
N ILE A 12 16.20 -22.76 3.07
CA ILE A 12 16.62 -21.42 3.48
C ILE A 12 18.10 -21.47 3.85
N LEU A 13 18.90 -20.59 3.26
CA LEU A 13 20.34 -20.45 3.53
C LEU A 13 20.63 -19.30 4.49
N PHE A 14 19.81 -18.24 4.44
CA PHE A 14 19.87 -17.10 5.33
C PHE A 14 18.47 -16.52 5.51
N GLN A 15 18.14 -16.14 6.73
CA GLN A 15 16.89 -15.48 7.07
C GLN A 15 17.13 -14.48 8.20
N GLU A 16 16.57 -13.29 8.05
CA GLU A 16 16.59 -12.24 9.06
C GLU A 16 15.17 -11.71 9.29
N LYS A 17 14.83 -11.46 10.57
CA LYS A 17 13.55 -10.87 10.93
C LYS A 17 13.68 -9.35 10.89
N PHE A 18 12.80 -8.72 10.14
CA PHE A 18 12.70 -7.26 10.05
C PHE A 18 11.32 -6.78 10.53
N LYS A 19 11.30 -5.83 11.47
CA LYS A 19 10.06 -5.22 11.91
C LYS A 19 9.68 -4.09 10.97
N ILE A 20 8.58 -4.27 10.22
CA ILE A 20 8.06 -3.23 9.33
C ILE A 20 7.60 -2.04 10.16
N LYS A 21 8.10 -0.85 9.84
CA LYS A 21 7.69 0.40 10.49
C LYS A 21 6.33 0.86 9.93
N GLU A 22 5.49 1.43 10.78
CA GLU A 22 4.13 1.83 10.40
C GLU A 22 4.08 2.84 9.25
N ASN A 23 5.07 3.71 9.14
CA ASN A 23 5.15 4.74 8.11
C ASN A 23 5.78 4.26 6.78
N TYR A 24 6.23 2.99 6.70
CA TYR A 24 6.84 2.50 5.47
C TYR A 24 5.80 2.21 4.39
N ASN A 25 6.12 2.63 3.17
CA ASN A 25 5.47 2.14 1.95
C ASN A 25 6.30 1.00 1.33
N SER A 26 5.81 0.41 0.24
CA SER A 26 6.47 -0.73 -0.41
C SER A 26 7.87 -0.40 -0.95
N GLU A 27 8.12 0.84 -1.40
CA GLU A 27 9.43 1.28 -1.87
C GLU A 27 10.45 1.34 -0.73
N GLN A 28 10.08 2.03 0.35
CA GLN A 28 10.95 2.17 1.53
C GLN A 28 11.25 0.82 2.16
N LEU A 29 10.24 -0.05 2.29
CA LEU A 29 10.43 -1.40 2.78
C LEU A 29 11.37 -2.19 1.87
N GLY A 30 11.15 -2.12 0.55
CA GLY A 30 11.99 -2.80 -0.44
C GLY A 30 13.46 -2.38 -0.32
N LEU A 31 13.74 -1.08 -0.23
CA LEU A 31 15.10 -0.56 -0.07
C LEU A 31 15.79 -1.09 1.21
N GLU A 32 15.08 -1.11 2.34
CA GLU A 32 15.63 -1.66 3.58
C GLU A 32 15.93 -3.16 3.48
N LEU A 33 15.02 -3.93 2.91
CA LEU A 33 15.22 -5.37 2.72
C LEU A 33 16.38 -5.66 1.76
N PHE A 34 16.54 -4.87 0.68
CA PHE A 34 17.70 -4.97 -0.21
C PHE A 34 19.02 -4.63 0.49
N ASN A 35 19.03 -3.61 1.35
CA ASN A 35 20.22 -3.26 2.12
C ASN A 35 20.63 -4.41 3.07
N ILE A 36 19.67 -5.01 3.78
CA ILE A 36 19.92 -6.18 4.64
C ILE A 36 20.48 -7.35 3.81
N ALA A 37 19.88 -7.64 2.67
CA ALA A 37 20.33 -8.70 1.78
C ALA A 37 21.76 -8.44 1.28
N ALA A 38 22.07 -7.22 0.85
CA ALA A 38 23.40 -6.83 0.36
C ALA A 38 24.49 -6.97 1.43
N GLN A 39 24.19 -6.55 2.67
CA GLN A 39 25.14 -6.67 3.79
C GLN A 39 25.48 -8.12 4.13
N ASN A 40 24.53 -9.05 3.97
CA ASN A 40 24.71 -10.46 4.32
C ASN A 40 25.15 -11.33 3.14
N LEU A 41 25.11 -10.82 1.90
CA LEU A 41 25.36 -11.60 0.69
C LEU A 41 26.77 -12.24 0.69
N ASN A 42 27.82 -11.44 0.90
CA ASN A 42 29.20 -11.90 0.84
C ASN A 42 29.49 -13.01 1.87
N GLN A 43 28.97 -12.84 3.09
CA GLN A 43 29.15 -13.86 4.14
C GLN A 43 28.40 -15.16 3.80
N THR A 44 27.19 -15.03 3.26
CA THR A 44 26.38 -16.19 2.85
C THR A 44 27.07 -16.96 1.72
N VAL A 45 27.60 -16.25 0.70
CA VAL A 45 28.33 -16.88 -0.41
C VAL A 45 29.60 -17.58 0.06
N LYS A 46 30.37 -16.98 0.99
CA LYS A 46 31.57 -17.64 1.60
C LYS A 46 31.18 -18.93 2.31
N LYS A 47 30.12 -18.90 3.14
CA LYS A 47 29.64 -20.10 3.85
C LYS A 47 29.12 -21.19 2.91
N ILE A 48 28.65 -20.85 1.73
CA ILE A 48 28.28 -21.83 0.69
C ILE A 48 29.57 -22.45 0.11
N ALA A 49 30.57 -21.62 -0.21
CA ALA A 49 31.81 -22.06 -0.84
C ALA A 49 32.67 -22.95 0.06
N ASP A 50 32.67 -22.69 1.38
CA ASP A 50 33.39 -23.50 2.37
C ASP A 50 32.52 -24.60 3.00
N GLU A 51 31.33 -24.84 2.46
CA GLU A 51 30.38 -25.89 2.89
C GLU A 51 29.95 -25.76 4.36
N SER A 52 30.15 -24.60 4.98
CA SER A 52 29.79 -24.37 6.40
C SER A 52 28.36 -23.87 6.60
N ILE A 53 27.61 -23.66 5.52
CA ILE A 53 26.22 -23.14 5.58
C ILE A 53 25.28 -24.25 6.08
N LYS A 54 24.41 -23.88 7.01
CA LYS A 54 23.34 -24.77 7.46
C LYS A 54 22.08 -24.52 6.63
N GLU A 55 21.69 -25.51 5.84
CA GLU A 55 20.41 -25.50 5.11
C GLU A 55 19.25 -25.78 6.07
N ILE A 56 18.19 -24.96 5.98
CA ILE A 56 16.95 -25.13 6.77
C ILE A 56 15.83 -25.48 5.82
N SER A 57 15.29 -26.69 5.92
CA SER A 57 14.15 -27.14 5.12
C SER A 57 12.89 -26.30 5.46
N GLN A 58 12.12 -25.96 4.44
CA GLN A 58 10.84 -25.30 4.62
C GLN A 58 9.72 -26.32 4.91
N ASP A 59 8.76 -25.94 5.75
CA ASP A 59 7.55 -26.73 5.97
C ASP A 59 6.51 -26.34 4.92
N HIS A 60 6.34 -27.16 3.90
CA HIS A 60 5.43 -26.90 2.80
C HIS A 60 3.95 -26.89 3.22
N SER A 61 3.61 -27.46 4.38
CA SER A 61 2.24 -27.40 4.91
C SER A 61 1.82 -26.00 5.35
N LEU A 62 2.81 -25.13 5.61
CA LEU A 62 2.61 -23.72 6.00
C LEU A 62 2.64 -22.76 4.80
N ALA A 63 2.80 -23.27 3.57
CA ALA A 63 2.87 -22.43 2.38
C ALA A 63 1.56 -21.67 2.14
N THR A 64 1.68 -20.37 1.84
CA THR A 64 0.56 -19.53 1.43
C THR A 64 0.76 -19.05 0.01
N TYR A 65 -0.33 -18.91 -0.74
CA TYR A 65 -0.28 -18.48 -2.13
C TYR A 65 -1.03 -17.18 -2.31
N THR A 66 -0.50 -16.30 -3.16
CA THR A 66 -1.14 -15.04 -3.52
C THR A 66 -1.37 -14.97 -5.03
N ASN A 67 -2.43 -14.28 -5.43
CA ASN A 67 -2.64 -13.96 -6.83
C ASN A 67 -1.66 -12.86 -7.28
N MET A 68 -1.38 -12.83 -8.59
CA MET A 68 -0.63 -11.74 -9.18
C MET A 68 -1.43 -10.44 -9.05
N ILE A 69 -0.79 -9.38 -8.56
CA ILE A 69 -1.41 -8.06 -8.45
C ILE A 69 -1.79 -7.56 -9.84
N LYS A 70 -3.00 -7.00 -9.97
CA LYS A 70 -3.53 -6.43 -11.21
C LYS A 70 -3.78 -4.93 -11.04
N LYS A 71 -3.88 -4.20 -12.14
CA LYS A 71 -4.20 -2.76 -12.12
C LYS A 71 -5.52 -2.48 -11.40
N SER A 72 -6.51 -3.37 -11.55
CA SER A 72 -7.81 -3.27 -10.86
C SER A 72 -7.72 -3.33 -9.33
N ASP A 73 -6.68 -3.95 -8.76
CA ASP A 73 -6.53 -4.08 -7.31
C ASP A 73 -6.23 -2.74 -6.64
N GLY A 74 -5.79 -1.75 -7.43
CA GLY A 74 -5.62 -0.37 -6.98
C GLY A 74 -6.91 0.45 -6.91
N LEU A 75 -8.05 -0.05 -7.40
CA LEU A 75 -9.33 0.63 -7.27
C LEU A 75 -9.81 0.58 -5.82
N ILE A 76 -10.12 1.75 -5.26
CA ILE A 76 -10.59 1.85 -3.87
C ILE A 76 -12.02 1.31 -3.79
N ASN A 77 -12.24 0.40 -2.85
CA ASN A 77 -13.56 0.04 -2.39
C ASN A 77 -13.83 0.80 -1.07
N TRP A 78 -14.61 1.85 -1.15
CA TRP A 78 -14.92 2.69 0.02
C TRP A 78 -15.75 1.97 1.11
N ALA A 79 -16.29 0.79 0.81
CA ALA A 79 -16.96 -0.08 1.79
C ALA A 79 -15.98 -0.93 2.62
N GLU A 80 -14.67 -0.85 2.35
CA GLU A 80 -13.64 -1.44 3.19
C GLU A 80 -13.31 -0.54 4.39
N SER A 81 -12.66 -1.12 5.42
CA SER A 81 -12.18 -0.34 6.55
C SER A 81 -11.11 0.67 6.12
N GLY A 82 -11.12 1.85 6.74
CA GLY A 82 -10.13 2.88 6.43
C GLY A 82 -8.69 2.42 6.69
N GLU A 83 -8.46 1.58 7.71
CA GLU A 83 -7.15 0.97 7.93
C GLU A 83 -6.69 0.12 6.74
N LEU A 84 -7.59 -0.68 6.15
CA LEU A 84 -7.25 -1.51 4.99
C LEU A 84 -6.95 -0.64 3.77
N ILE A 85 -7.71 0.43 3.55
CA ILE A 85 -7.46 1.40 2.47
C ILE A 85 -6.06 2.03 2.64
N ILE A 86 -5.68 2.47 3.85
CA ILE A 86 -4.34 3.02 4.10
C ILE A 86 -3.24 1.98 3.93
N ARG A 87 -3.45 0.73 4.34
CA ARG A 87 -2.50 -0.36 4.08
C ARG A 87 -2.30 -0.59 2.57
N LYS A 88 -3.39 -0.58 1.80
CA LYS A 88 -3.33 -0.67 0.32
C LYS A 88 -2.59 0.54 -0.28
N LEU A 89 -2.82 1.77 0.22
CA LEU A 89 -2.10 2.96 -0.22
C LEU A 89 -0.59 2.80 -0.07
N LYS A 90 -0.13 2.30 1.07
CA LYS A 90 1.29 2.04 1.33
C LYS A 90 1.83 0.88 0.48
N ALA A 91 1.09 -0.22 0.38
CA ALA A 91 1.50 -1.41 -0.36
C ALA A 91 1.58 -1.15 -1.88
N TYR A 92 0.65 -0.40 -2.42
CA TYR A 92 0.55 -0.12 -3.86
C TYR A 92 1.21 1.20 -4.27
N SER A 93 2.05 1.80 -3.43
CA SER A 93 2.65 3.12 -3.68
C SER A 93 3.41 3.22 -5.01
N GLN A 94 4.07 2.15 -5.44
CA GLN A 94 4.78 2.07 -6.72
C GLN A 94 3.86 1.63 -7.86
N TRP A 95 3.14 0.54 -7.65
CA TRP A 95 2.24 -0.06 -8.62
C TRP A 95 1.22 -0.95 -7.89
N PRO A 96 -0.06 -0.90 -8.27
CA PRO A 96 -0.68 -0.16 -9.39
C PRO A 96 -1.01 1.30 -9.06
N GLY A 97 -0.73 1.76 -7.84
CA GLY A 97 -1.24 2.98 -7.25
C GLY A 97 -2.66 2.80 -6.74
N LEU A 98 -3.02 3.47 -5.65
CA LEU A 98 -4.39 3.47 -5.13
C LEU A 98 -5.19 4.57 -5.80
N TYR A 99 -6.34 4.24 -6.39
CA TYR A 99 -7.11 5.19 -7.19
C TYR A 99 -8.63 5.01 -7.03
N THR A 100 -9.34 6.04 -7.41
CA THR A 100 -10.81 6.10 -7.49
C THR A 100 -11.21 6.91 -8.73
N TYR A 101 -12.51 7.07 -8.98
CA TYR A 101 -13.03 7.86 -10.08
C TYR A 101 -13.91 8.99 -9.59
N TRP A 102 -13.81 10.13 -10.25
CA TRP A 102 -14.68 11.28 -10.12
C TRP A 102 -15.04 11.84 -11.52
N ASN A 103 -16.32 11.84 -11.86
CA ASN A 103 -16.79 12.24 -13.19
C ASN A 103 -16.01 11.51 -14.32
N ASP A 104 -15.92 10.19 -14.24
CA ASP A 104 -15.22 9.30 -15.16
C ASP A 104 -13.69 9.54 -15.31
N LYS A 105 -13.14 10.46 -14.53
CA LYS A 105 -11.70 10.72 -14.50
C LYS A 105 -11.06 10.01 -13.30
N ARG A 106 -9.96 9.34 -13.57
CA ARG A 106 -9.20 8.65 -12.52
C ARG A 106 -8.48 9.66 -11.63
N ILE A 107 -8.63 9.49 -10.32
CA ILE A 107 -7.86 10.16 -9.28
C ILE A 107 -6.98 9.16 -8.59
N ILE A 108 -5.66 9.37 -8.60
CA ILE A 108 -4.69 8.56 -7.85
C ILE A 108 -4.44 9.25 -6.52
N ILE A 109 -4.61 8.52 -5.42
CA ILE A 109 -4.31 9.00 -4.08
C ILE A 109 -2.80 8.83 -3.84
N LYS A 110 -2.13 9.89 -3.39
CA LYS A 110 -0.69 9.90 -3.15
C LYS A 110 -0.34 9.89 -1.67
N ASP A 111 -1.13 10.61 -0.87
CA ASP A 111 -0.96 10.64 0.58
C ASP A 111 -2.32 10.81 1.24
N ALA A 112 -2.56 10.04 2.30
CA ALA A 112 -3.77 10.09 3.10
C ALA A 112 -3.56 9.49 4.48
N ASP A 113 -4.38 9.93 5.44
CA ASP A 113 -4.49 9.34 6.76
C ASP A 113 -5.91 8.80 6.99
N PHE A 114 -6.05 7.92 7.96
CA PHE A 114 -7.33 7.41 8.43
C PHE A 114 -7.63 7.88 9.86
N GLN A 115 -8.83 8.34 10.09
CA GLN A 115 -9.37 8.64 11.40
C GLN A 115 -10.59 7.75 11.65
N LYS A 116 -10.51 6.91 12.66
CA LYS A 116 -11.63 6.07 13.08
C LYS A 116 -12.70 6.91 13.75
N GLU A 117 -13.97 6.68 13.39
CA GLU A 117 -15.13 7.33 13.98
C GLU A 117 -16.23 6.30 14.24
N GLU A 118 -16.72 6.24 15.47
CA GLU A 118 -17.69 5.20 15.87
C GLU A 118 -19.13 5.52 15.45
N ASN A 119 -19.49 6.79 15.26
CA ASN A 119 -20.85 7.23 14.93
C ASN A 119 -20.84 8.33 13.88
N SER A 120 -20.69 8.01 12.61
CA SER A 120 -20.91 9.00 11.55
C SER A 120 -22.31 8.85 10.96
N GLU A 121 -23.10 9.92 11.02
CA GLU A 121 -24.46 10.01 10.45
C GLU A 121 -24.47 10.06 8.90
N PHE A 122 -23.31 9.86 8.26
CA PHE A 122 -23.16 9.98 6.81
C PHE A 122 -23.67 8.73 6.10
N GLU A 123 -24.46 8.94 5.06
CA GLU A 123 -25.24 7.88 4.43
C GLU A 123 -24.45 6.99 3.47
N LYS A 124 -23.36 7.50 2.85
CA LYS A 124 -22.68 6.77 1.77
C LYS A 124 -21.16 6.71 1.93
N ASN A 125 -20.62 5.49 1.84
CA ASN A 125 -19.18 5.31 1.69
C ASN A 125 -18.71 5.89 0.34
N GLY A 126 -17.54 6.55 0.35
CA GLY A 126 -17.03 7.29 -0.81
C GLY A 126 -17.57 8.71 -0.97
N GLN A 127 -18.48 9.14 -0.10
CA GLN A 127 -18.94 10.52 -0.09
C GLN A 127 -17.85 11.46 0.40
N ILE A 128 -17.61 12.54 -0.34
CA ILE A 128 -16.71 13.62 0.05
C ILE A 128 -17.46 14.55 0.96
N ILE A 129 -17.00 14.67 2.20
CA ILE A 129 -17.70 15.43 3.25
C ILE A 129 -17.26 16.89 3.25
N GLU A 130 -15.96 17.12 3.38
CA GLU A 130 -15.42 18.46 3.51
C GLU A 130 -13.93 18.52 3.15
N LEU A 131 -13.41 19.72 3.03
CA LEU A 131 -11.98 20.02 3.10
C LEU A 131 -11.71 20.67 4.46
N ASN A 132 -10.79 20.10 5.23
CA ASN A 132 -10.35 20.65 6.51
C ASN A 132 -8.81 20.69 6.58
N ASP A 133 -8.25 21.01 7.75
CA ASP A 133 -6.81 21.08 8.00
C ASP A 133 -6.07 19.74 7.82
N LYS A 134 -6.77 18.60 7.90
CA LYS A 134 -6.22 17.27 7.67
C LYS A 134 -6.25 16.85 6.20
N GLY A 135 -7.02 17.52 5.35
CA GLY A 135 -7.20 17.22 3.93
C GLY A 135 -8.66 17.07 3.51
N ILE A 136 -8.89 16.37 2.40
CA ILE A 136 -10.24 16.07 1.92
C ILE A 136 -10.76 14.85 2.68
N ALA A 137 -11.81 15.05 3.48
CA ALA A 137 -12.44 14.00 4.26
C ALA A 137 -13.43 13.19 3.41
N ILE A 138 -13.22 11.88 3.36
CA ILE A 138 -14.05 10.94 2.59
C ILE A 138 -14.53 9.83 3.52
N LYS A 139 -15.82 9.55 3.47
CA LYS A 139 -16.47 8.53 4.30
C LYS A 139 -16.05 7.12 3.91
N THR A 140 -15.71 6.33 4.94
CA THR A 140 -15.54 4.88 4.86
C THR A 140 -16.49 4.18 5.83
N ILE A 141 -16.50 2.85 5.84
CA ILE A 141 -17.41 2.09 6.70
C ILE A 141 -17.21 2.35 8.20
N ASP A 142 -15.99 2.72 8.63
CA ASP A 142 -15.60 2.81 10.05
C ASP A 142 -14.92 4.14 10.42
N GLY A 143 -15.03 5.16 9.55
CA GLY A 143 -14.44 6.48 9.82
C GLY A 143 -14.23 7.32 8.56
N MET A 144 -13.19 8.15 8.57
CA MET A 144 -12.83 9.07 7.50
C MET A 144 -11.42 8.84 6.99
N ILE A 145 -11.27 8.81 5.67
CA ILE A 145 -9.98 8.97 5.02
C ILE A 145 -9.79 10.45 4.73
N HIS A 146 -8.66 11.02 5.16
CA HIS A 146 -8.25 12.38 4.89
C HIS A 146 -7.17 12.37 3.79
N ILE A 147 -7.53 12.70 2.56
CA ILE A 147 -6.58 12.78 1.44
C ILE A 147 -5.82 14.09 1.54
N LYS A 148 -4.48 14.00 1.63
CA LYS A 148 -3.57 15.14 1.70
C LYS A 148 -3.07 15.55 0.33
N SER A 149 -2.78 14.58 -0.53
CA SER A 149 -2.34 14.82 -1.90
C SER A 149 -2.87 13.78 -2.87
N LEU A 150 -3.14 14.22 -4.10
CA LEU A 150 -3.75 13.41 -5.14
C LEU A 150 -3.31 13.86 -6.53
N GLN A 151 -3.60 13.04 -7.52
CA GLN A 151 -3.32 13.30 -8.92
C GLN A 151 -4.54 12.98 -9.77
N LEU A 152 -5.15 13.99 -10.37
CA LEU A 152 -6.18 13.79 -11.40
C LEU A 152 -5.52 13.35 -12.70
N GLU A 153 -6.17 12.48 -13.43
CA GLU A 153 -5.74 12.03 -14.77
C GLU A 153 -5.40 13.23 -15.68
N GLY A 154 -4.22 13.16 -16.32
CA GLY A 154 -3.71 14.25 -17.17
C GLY A 154 -3.15 15.47 -16.43
N SER A 155 -3.11 15.45 -15.08
CA SER A 155 -2.62 16.57 -14.26
C SER A 155 -1.38 16.20 -13.47
N LYS A 156 -0.72 17.20 -12.86
CA LYS A 156 0.35 16.98 -11.87
C LYS A 156 -0.23 16.59 -10.51
N ILE A 157 0.61 16.01 -9.65
CA ILE A 157 0.28 15.82 -8.24
C ILE A 157 0.08 17.21 -7.61
N MET A 158 -0.93 17.34 -6.78
CA MET A 158 -1.23 18.55 -6.03
C MET A 158 -1.76 18.23 -4.64
N ASP A 159 -1.64 19.16 -3.73
CA ASP A 159 -2.24 19.05 -2.41
C ASP A 159 -3.78 19.18 -2.48
N ALA A 160 -4.44 18.70 -1.42
CA ALA A 160 -5.89 18.65 -1.32
C ALA A 160 -6.54 20.03 -1.46
N SER A 161 -5.96 21.08 -0.84
CA SER A 161 -6.47 22.43 -0.85
C SER A 161 -6.44 23.01 -2.26
N SER A 162 -5.29 22.95 -2.93
CA SER A 162 -5.13 23.40 -4.32
C SER A 162 -6.08 22.68 -5.27
N PHE A 163 -6.30 21.39 -5.06
CA PHE A 163 -7.21 20.61 -5.89
C PHE A 163 -8.65 21.09 -5.76
N VAL A 164 -9.15 21.29 -4.54
CA VAL A 164 -10.53 21.73 -4.25
C VAL A 164 -10.75 23.17 -4.68
N HIS A 165 -9.79 24.08 -4.43
CA HIS A 165 -9.92 25.47 -4.89
C HIS A 165 -10.12 25.59 -6.39
N GLY A 166 -9.44 24.75 -7.16
CA GLY A 166 -9.62 24.70 -8.62
C GLY A 166 -10.89 23.96 -9.07
N ARG A 167 -11.58 23.26 -8.17
CA ARG A 167 -12.73 22.37 -8.44
C ARG A 167 -13.73 22.36 -7.29
N PRO A 168 -14.43 23.47 -7.02
CA PRO A 168 -15.35 23.58 -5.86
C PRO A 168 -16.46 22.51 -5.86
N SER A 169 -16.90 22.05 -7.05
CA SER A 169 -17.91 20.99 -7.20
C SER A 169 -17.45 19.61 -6.75
N PHE A 170 -16.16 19.45 -6.39
CA PHE A 170 -15.64 18.20 -5.84
C PHE A 170 -16.22 17.90 -4.47
N ILE A 171 -16.36 18.94 -3.62
CA ILE A 171 -16.97 18.77 -2.29
C ILE A 171 -18.46 18.40 -2.45
N SER A 172 -18.94 17.53 -1.58
CA SER A 172 -20.29 16.93 -1.60
C SER A 172 -20.58 16.00 -2.80
N SER A 173 -19.58 15.68 -3.63
CA SER A 173 -19.71 14.63 -4.65
C SER A 173 -19.37 13.25 -4.08
N ASN A 174 -19.64 12.21 -4.87
CA ASN A 174 -19.29 10.83 -4.52
C ASN A 174 -18.17 10.32 -5.41
N LEU A 175 -17.31 9.50 -4.83
CA LEU A 175 -16.27 8.74 -5.52
C LEU A 175 -16.74 7.30 -5.77
N ASN A 176 -16.39 6.78 -6.94
CA ASN A 176 -16.71 5.41 -7.37
C ASN A 176 -15.49 4.52 -7.34
#